data_936aab241f6faac30fb3d1e76775c606
#
_entry.id   936aab241f6faac30fb3d1e76775c606
#
_cell.length_a   1.000
_cell.length_b   1.000
_cell.length_c   1.000
_cell.angle_alpha   90.00
_cell.angle_beta   90.00
_cell.angle_gamma   90.00
#
_symmetry.space_group_name_H-M   'P 1'
#
loop_
_entity.id
_entity.type
_entity.pdbx_description
1 polymer ?
#
loop_
_entity_poly.entity_id
_entity_poly.type
_entity_poly.pdbx_seq_one_letter_code
_entity_poly.pdbx_strand_id
1 'polypeptide(L)'
;METFASMRVDGQNVYGMLHLPETDGPVSGHPSVLILHGFTGNRSGDHRLLPLLSRALAAVGIASLRIDFRGSGESQGDFSEMTVSREIEDTEAAFAYLKRYPGIDPERTMLLGFSMGGLVAALSAPRVRPHRLALWAPALPELWLKALPGGFVPPVVTDQGGWPLGRAFLLELPKLRPLEAVRGWGGEARVFHGDRDEAVPPEIGVRYAQALGCEAVGIPGANHTFDNLDAVDMLYRETANFLLGR
;
A
#
# COMPACT_ATOMS: atom_id res chain seq x y z
N MET A 1 11.02 1.16 18.73
CA MET A 1 11.64 2.46 18.38
C MET A 1 11.04 3.00 17.08
N GLU A 2 10.77 4.31 17.02
CA GLU A 2 10.28 4.98 15.80
C GLU A 2 11.36 5.94 15.29
N THR A 3 11.66 5.92 13.99
CA THR A 3 12.67 6.80 13.38
C THR A 3 12.24 7.28 12.01
N PHE A 4 12.63 8.50 11.67
CA PHE A 4 12.35 9.11 10.37
C PHE A 4 13.21 8.49 9.28
N ALA A 5 12.61 8.24 8.12
CA ALA A 5 13.29 7.71 6.94
C ALA A 5 13.19 8.69 5.78
N SER A 6 14.26 8.80 5.00
CA SER A 6 14.29 9.62 3.78
C SER A 6 15.00 8.86 2.66
N MET A 7 14.36 8.80 1.52
CA MET A 7 14.89 8.20 0.29
C MET A 7 14.85 9.24 -0.83
N ARG A 8 15.84 9.21 -1.72
CA ARG A 8 15.88 10.12 -2.88
C ARG A 8 15.46 9.38 -4.14
N VAL A 9 14.41 9.89 -4.79
CA VAL A 9 13.83 9.33 -6.02
C VAL A 9 13.68 10.44 -7.04
N ASP A 10 14.31 10.32 -8.19
CA ASP A 10 14.27 11.29 -9.28
C ASP A 10 14.49 12.75 -8.80
N GLY A 11 15.50 12.94 -7.95
CA GLY A 11 15.85 14.25 -7.42
C GLY A 11 14.95 14.80 -6.29
N GLN A 12 13.88 14.11 -5.93
CA GLN A 12 12.94 14.48 -4.86
C GLN A 12 13.09 13.55 -3.65
N ASN A 13 12.80 14.03 -2.45
CA ASN A 13 12.83 13.23 -1.25
C ASN A 13 11.44 12.59 -1.00
N VAL A 14 11.44 11.27 -0.83
CA VAL A 14 10.33 10.47 -0.29
C VAL A 14 10.58 10.28 1.19
N TYR A 15 9.62 10.66 2.02
CA TYR A 15 9.72 10.57 3.47
C TYR A 15 8.88 9.44 4.03
N GLY A 16 9.33 8.89 5.14
CA GLY A 16 8.65 7.80 5.82
C GLY A 16 8.92 7.75 7.31
N MET A 17 8.23 6.83 7.97
CA MET A 17 8.43 6.51 9.37
C MET A 17 8.70 5.01 9.51
N LEU A 18 9.89 4.67 9.99
CA LEU A 18 10.29 3.30 10.28
C LEU A 18 9.97 3.00 11.75
N HIS A 19 9.28 1.88 11.98
CA HIS A 19 9.03 1.30 13.29
C HIS A 19 9.85 0.03 13.43
N LEU A 20 10.69 -0.03 14.46
CA LEU A 20 11.45 -1.22 14.80
C LEU A 20 10.92 -1.84 16.09
N PRO A 21 10.84 -3.17 16.18
CA PRO A 21 10.59 -3.86 17.45
C PRO A 21 11.60 -3.43 18.53
N GLU A 22 11.17 -3.45 19.79
CA GLU A 22 12.05 -3.11 20.93
C GLU A 22 12.85 -4.31 21.43
N THR A 23 12.50 -5.50 20.98
CA THR A 23 13.21 -6.74 21.32
C THR A 23 14.40 -6.97 20.39
N ASP A 24 15.44 -7.62 20.89
CA ASP A 24 16.51 -8.15 20.04
C ASP A 24 15.88 -9.13 19.03
N GLY A 25 16.08 -8.85 17.75
CA GLY A 25 15.59 -9.70 16.67
C GLY A 25 16.39 -10.99 16.55
N PRO A 26 15.95 -11.93 15.69
CA PRO A 26 16.77 -13.06 15.28
C PRO A 26 18.13 -12.59 14.73
N VAL A 27 19.13 -13.47 14.73
CA VAL A 27 20.46 -13.17 14.16
C VAL A 27 20.37 -12.67 12.71
N SER A 28 19.38 -13.15 11.95
CA SER A 28 19.08 -12.69 10.58
C SER A 28 18.43 -11.30 10.49
N GLY A 29 18.02 -10.71 11.61
CA GLY A 29 17.24 -9.48 11.66
C GLY A 29 15.72 -9.73 11.76
N HIS A 30 14.97 -8.62 11.94
CA HIS A 30 13.51 -8.65 11.99
C HIS A 30 12.90 -8.83 10.59
N PRO A 31 11.83 -9.63 10.43
CA PRO A 31 10.96 -9.51 9.26
C PRO A 31 10.41 -8.09 9.19
N SER A 32 10.15 -7.61 7.98
CA SER A 32 9.72 -6.23 7.80
C SER A 32 8.64 -6.09 6.73
N VAL A 33 7.86 -5.01 6.78
CA VAL A 33 6.84 -4.69 5.79
C VAL A 33 6.89 -3.23 5.37
N LEU A 34 6.91 -2.98 4.07
CA LEU A 34 6.67 -1.66 3.50
C LEU A 34 5.16 -1.47 3.36
N ILE A 35 4.63 -0.34 3.84
CA ILE A 35 3.20 -0.01 3.85
C ILE A 35 2.95 1.19 2.94
N LEU A 36 2.04 1.03 1.97
CA LEU A 36 1.66 2.00 0.96
C LEU A 36 0.24 2.52 1.22
N HIS A 37 0.08 3.84 1.28
CA HIS A 37 -1.21 4.50 1.52
C HIS A 37 -2.08 4.59 0.25
N GLY A 38 -3.35 4.95 0.41
CA GLY A 38 -4.33 5.13 -0.67
C GLY A 38 -4.26 6.49 -1.37
N PHE A 39 -5.13 6.67 -2.37
CA PHE A 39 -5.30 7.91 -3.13
C PHE A 39 -5.60 9.09 -2.20
N THR A 40 -4.96 10.24 -2.42
CA THR A 40 -5.05 11.44 -1.57
C THR A 40 -4.68 11.24 -0.09
N GLY A 41 -4.18 10.07 0.26
CA GLY A 41 -3.75 9.74 1.61
C GLY A 41 -2.33 10.18 1.95
N ASN A 42 -1.85 9.69 3.06
CA ASN A 42 -0.48 9.84 3.53
C ASN A 42 -0.11 8.65 4.44
N ARG A 43 1.14 8.60 4.92
CA ARG A 43 1.67 7.53 5.78
C ARG A 43 0.92 7.32 7.11
N SER A 44 -0.01 8.21 7.48
CA SER A 44 -0.83 8.03 8.69
C SER A 44 -2.14 7.31 8.41
N GLY A 45 -2.73 7.53 7.23
CA GLY A 45 -4.07 7.05 6.93
C GLY A 45 -5.13 7.69 7.82
N ASP A 46 -6.39 7.38 7.55
CA ASP A 46 -7.52 7.82 8.38
C ASP A 46 -7.40 7.24 9.79
N HIS A 47 -7.85 7.98 10.81
CA HIS A 47 -7.84 7.61 12.24
C HIS A 47 -6.49 7.07 12.74
N ARG A 48 -5.37 7.41 12.11
CA ARG A 48 -4.05 6.85 12.42
C ARG A 48 -3.95 5.33 12.16
N LEU A 49 -4.72 4.82 11.19
CA LEU A 49 -4.81 3.40 10.85
C LEU A 49 -3.41 2.76 10.64
N LEU A 50 -2.54 3.42 9.86
CA LEU A 50 -1.23 2.87 9.54
C LEU A 50 -0.20 2.99 10.68
N PRO A 51 -0.12 4.09 11.46
CA PRO A 51 0.69 4.15 12.69
C PRO A 51 0.32 3.10 13.73
N LEU A 52 -0.97 2.87 13.95
CA LEU A 52 -1.44 1.87 14.93
C LEU A 52 -1.12 0.44 14.45
N LEU A 53 -1.30 0.15 13.15
CA LEU A 53 -0.81 -1.11 12.57
C LEU A 53 0.69 -1.28 12.81
N SER A 54 1.50 -0.26 12.51
CA SER A 54 2.96 -0.34 12.70
C SER A 54 3.36 -0.67 14.13
N ARG A 55 2.66 -0.11 15.12
CA ARG A 55 2.86 -0.44 16.54
C ARG A 55 2.43 -1.86 16.88
N ALA A 56 1.29 -2.32 16.36
CA ALA A 56 0.83 -3.69 16.52
C ALA A 56 1.81 -4.71 15.92
N LEU A 57 2.35 -4.42 14.74
CA LEU A 57 3.36 -5.25 14.08
C LEU A 57 4.68 -5.27 14.87
N ALA A 58 5.15 -4.12 15.35
CA ALA A 58 6.36 -4.04 16.16
C ALA A 58 6.24 -4.86 17.46
N ALA A 59 5.06 -4.87 18.09
CA ALA A 59 4.79 -5.67 19.29
C ALA A 59 4.90 -7.18 19.06
N VAL A 60 4.75 -7.66 17.83
CA VAL A 60 4.90 -9.07 17.45
C VAL A 60 6.20 -9.35 16.68
N GLY A 61 7.16 -8.42 16.71
CA GLY A 61 8.49 -8.61 16.17
C GLY A 61 8.65 -8.30 14.67
N ILE A 62 7.67 -7.63 14.02
CA ILE A 62 7.74 -7.21 12.63
C ILE A 62 8.07 -5.71 12.58
N ALA A 63 9.15 -5.35 11.89
CA ALA A 63 9.45 -3.96 11.56
C ALA A 63 8.54 -3.46 10.43
N SER A 64 8.27 -2.15 10.38
CA SER A 64 7.47 -1.58 9.30
C SER A 64 7.96 -0.22 8.87
N LEU A 65 7.94 0.06 7.56
CA LEU A 65 8.19 1.36 6.97
C LEU A 65 6.90 1.86 6.30
N ARG A 66 6.41 3.02 6.72
CA ARG A 66 5.30 3.74 6.08
C ARG A 66 5.86 4.95 5.37
N ILE A 67 5.53 5.12 4.10
CA ILE A 67 6.00 6.27 3.30
C ILE A 67 4.85 7.20 2.93
N ASP A 68 5.15 8.46 2.67
CA ASP A 68 4.36 9.33 1.84
C ASP A 68 4.88 9.23 0.41
N PHE A 69 4.04 8.97 -0.56
CA PHE A 69 4.43 9.07 -1.97
C PHE A 69 4.79 10.49 -2.35
N ARG A 70 5.61 10.70 -3.40
CA ARG A 70 5.91 12.04 -3.92
C ARG A 70 4.63 12.83 -4.21
N GLY A 71 4.56 14.06 -3.72
CA GLY A 71 3.38 14.93 -3.80
C GLY A 71 2.31 14.66 -2.75
N SER A 72 2.55 13.74 -1.79
CA SER A 72 1.65 13.46 -0.67
C SER A 72 2.35 13.68 0.66
N GLY A 73 1.59 13.99 1.71
CA GLY A 73 2.07 14.18 3.07
C GLY A 73 3.22 15.19 3.16
N GLU A 74 4.37 14.74 3.66
CA GLU A 74 5.59 15.54 3.80
C GLU A 74 6.60 15.31 2.67
N SER A 75 6.36 14.33 1.76
CA SER A 75 7.24 14.04 0.63
C SER A 75 7.25 15.18 -0.39
N GLN A 76 8.39 15.40 -1.02
CA GLN A 76 8.55 16.45 -2.03
C GLN A 76 7.76 16.11 -3.31
N GLY A 77 7.57 17.13 -4.15
CA GLY A 77 6.79 17.04 -5.38
C GLY A 77 5.42 17.69 -5.25
N ASP A 78 4.68 17.68 -6.34
CA ASP A 78 3.32 18.19 -6.41
C ASP A 78 2.36 17.03 -6.71
N PHE A 79 1.19 17.01 -6.07
CA PHE A 79 0.18 15.96 -6.30
C PHE A 79 -0.32 15.95 -7.75
N SER A 80 -0.29 17.09 -8.44
CA SER A 80 -0.63 17.18 -9.86
C SER A 80 0.32 16.37 -10.78
N GLU A 81 1.50 16.04 -10.29
CA GLU A 81 2.47 15.19 -11.00
C GLU A 81 2.35 13.70 -10.65
N MET A 82 1.48 13.35 -9.70
CA MET A 82 1.26 11.96 -9.28
C MET A 82 0.80 11.11 -10.45
N THR A 83 1.43 9.94 -10.58
CA THR A 83 1.02 8.83 -11.45
C THR A 83 1.30 7.52 -10.73
N VAL A 84 0.63 6.46 -11.11
CA VAL A 84 0.88 5.12 -10.55
C VAL A 84 2.32 4.67 -10.84
N SER A 85 2.87 5.02 -12.02
CA SER A 85 4.28 4.74 -12.35
C SER A 85 5.24 5.43 -11.39
N ARG A 86 5.01 6.69 -11.00
CA ARG A 86 5.85 7.39 -10.02
C ARG A 86 5.75 6.78 -8.63
N GLU A 87 4.56 6.34 -8.22
CA GLU A 87 4.39 5.65 -6.94
C GLU A 87 5.04 4.26 -6.92
N ILE A 88 5.14 3.58 -8.08
CA ILE A 88 5.94 2.36 -8.22
C ILE A 88 7.43 2.64 -8.01
N GLU A 89 7.97 3.72 -8.58
CA GLU A 89 9.38 4.13 -8.37
C GLU A 89 9.65 4.42 -6.90
N ASP A 90 8.75 5.14 -6.22
CA ASP A 90 8.84 5.42 -4.78
C ASP A 90 8.82 4.12 -3.97
N THR A 91 7.96 3.18 -4.36
CA THR A 91 7.86 1.85 -3.74
C THR A 91 9.15 1.05 -3.90
N GLU A 92 9.73 1.03 -5.10
CA GLU A 92 11.00 0.34 -5.37
C GLU A 92 12.14 0.91 -4.50
N ALA A 93 12.24 2.24 -4.42
CA ALA A 93 13.25 2.91 -3.61
C ALA A 93 13.07 2.65 -2.12
N ALA A 94 11.83 2.75 -1.61
CA ALA A 94 11.51 2.50 -0.21
C ALA A 94 11.72 1.02 0.18
N PHE A 95 11.36 0.09 -0.70
CA PHE A 95 11.58 -1.33 -0.50
C PHE A 95 13.07 -1.67 -0.43
N ALA A 96 13.86 -1.10 -1.35
CA ALA A 96 15.31 -1.25 -1.35
C ALA A 96 15.98 -0.61 -0.13
N TYR A 97 15.45 0.54 0.36
CA TYR A 97 15.90 1.17 1.60
C TYR A 97 15.64 0.25 2.79
N LEU A 98 14.42 -0.27 2.93
CA LEU A 98 14.02 -1.15 4.03
C LEU A 98 14.87 -2.43 4.08
N LYS A 99 15.09 -3.09 2.94
CA LYS A 99 15.94 -4.30 2.85
C LYS A 99 17.38 -4.08 3.31
N ARG A 100 17.90 -2.86 3.20
CA ARG A 100 19.29 -2.52 3.58
C ARG A 100 19.41 -1.93 4.98
N TYR A 101 18.27 -1.71 5.66
CA TYR A 101 18.31 -1.08 6.98
C TYR A 101 18.89 -2.04 8.03
N PRO A 102 19.83 -1.58 8.90
CA PRO A 102 20.40 -2.41 9.94
C PRO A 102 19.36 -3.07 10.85
N GLY A 103 19.49 -4.36 11.11
CA GLY A 103 18.55 -5.12 11.93
C GLY A 103 17.31 -5.64 11.19
N ILE A 104 17.21 -5.46 9.86
CA ILE A 104 16.16 -6.04 9.01
C ILE A 104 16.67 -7.31 8.33
N ASP A 105 15.83 -8.33 8.27
CA ASP A 105 16.06 -9.52 7.45
C ASP A 105 15.62 -9.23 5.98
N PRO A 106 16.57 -9.09 5.06
CA PRO A 106 16.25 -8.74 3.67
C PRO A 106 15.43 -9.80 2.94
N GLU A 107 15.52 -11.09 3.36
CA GLU A 107 14.77 -12.18 2.72
C GLU A 107 13.33 -12.26 3.21
N ARG A 108 13.02 -11.62 4.35
CA ARG A 108 11.67 -11.54 4.89
C ARG A 108 11.12 -10.12 4.87
N THR A 109 11.41 -9.39 3.79
CA THR A 109 10.82 -8.08 3.52
C THR A 109 9.54 -8.24 2.72
N MET A 110 8.44 -7.71 3.23
CA MET A 110 7.07 -7.89 2.75
C MET A 110 6.50 -6.56 2.25
N LEU A 111 5.38 -6.61 1.55
CA LEU A 111 4.70 -5.43 1.00
C LEU A 111 3.23 -5.44 1.40
N LEU A 112 2.72 -4.31 1.88
CA LEU A 112 1.31 -4.07 2.16
C LEU A 112 0.86 -2.82 1.43
N GLY A 113 -0.27 -2.90 0.73
CA GLY A 113 -0.87 -1.74 0.08
C GLY A 113 -2.35 -1.59 0.40
N PHE A 114 -2.77 -0.38 0.75
CA PHE A 114 -4.16 -0.01 1.02
C PHE A 114 -4.75 0.78 -0.15
N SER A 115 -5.94 0.39 -0.63
CA SER A 115 -6.70 1.12 -1.66
C SER A 115 -5.86 1.30 -2.95
N MET A 116 -5.57 2.53 -3.39
CA MET A 116 -4.65 2.79 -4.51
C MET A 116 -3.24 2.27 -4.20
N GLY A 117 -2.76 2.35 -2.95
CA GLY A 117 -1.52 1.69 -2.55
C GLY A 117 -1.54 0.17 -2.77
N GLY A 118 -2.72 -0.46 -2.72
CA GLY A 118 -2.93 -1.86 -3.10
C GLY A 118 -2.76 -2.11 -4.60
N LEU A 119 -3.26 -1.19 -5.45
CA LEU A 119 -3.00 -1.19 -6.90
C LEU A 119 -1.50 -1.07 -7.18
N VAL A 120 -0.82 -0.11 -6.51
CA VAL A 120 0.63 0.12 -6.64
C VAL A 120 1.41 -1.10 -6.17
N ALA A 121 1.05 -1.67 -5.00
CA ALA A 121 1.68 -2.87 -4.47
C ALA A 121 1.58 -4.06 -5.45
N ALA A 122 0.39 -4.25 -6.05
CA ALA A 122 0.16 -5.29 -7.04
C ALA A 122 1.05 -5.15 -8.29
N LEU A 123 1.22 -3.92 -8.79
CA LEU A 123 2.09 -3.63 -9.94
C LEU A 123 3.58 -3.67 -9.58
N SER A 124 3.93 -3.39 -8.33
CA SER A 124 5.32 -3.42 -7.84
C SER A 124 5.80 -4.84 -7.49
N ALA A 125 4.90 -5.74 -7.08
CA ALA A 125 5.25 -7.07 -6.59
C ALA A 125 6.17 -7.89 -7.54
N PRO A 126 5.96 -7.93 -8.86
CA PRO A 126 6.87 -8.63 -9.78
C PRO A 126 8.29 -8.05 -9.81
N ARG A 127 8.45 -6.77 -9.49
CA ARG A 127 9.72 -6.03 -9.55
C ARG A 127 10.50 -6.15 -8.24
N VAL A 128 9.84 -5.88 -7.10
CA VAL A 128 10.51 -5.89 -5.78
C VAL A 128 10.55 -7.27 -5.14
N ARG A 129 9.72 -8.21 -5.62
CA ARG A 129 9.63 -9.59 -5.16
C ARG A 129 9.54 -9.70 -3.65
N PRO A 130 8.46 -9.20 -3.04
CA PRO A 130 8.29 -9.26 -1.60
C PRO A 130 8.15 -10.71 -1.14
N HIS A 131 8.58 -11.00 0.09
CA HIS A 131 8.40 -12.32 0.71
C HIS A 131 6.90 -12.68 0.83
N ARG A 132 6.07 -11.70 1.19
CA ARG A 132 4.59 -11.78 1.20
C ARG A 132 3.97 -10.48 0.75
N LEU A 133 2.76 -10.57 0.17
CA LEU A 133 1.98 -9.43 -0.28
C LEU A 133 0.63 -9.40 0.44
N ALA A 134 0.39 -8.35 1.23
CA ALA A 134 -0.92 -8.06 1.82
C ALA A 134 -1.61 -6.93 1.06
N LEU A 135 -2.86 -7.11 0.65
CA LEU A 135 -3.65 -6.09 -0.01
C LEU A 135 -4.89 -5.76 0.84
N TRP A 136 -5.04 -4.50 1.22
CA TRP A 136 -6.19 -3.98 1.95
C TRP A 136 -7.08 -3.19 1.01
N ALA A 137 -8.32 -3.66 0.78
CA ALA A 137 -9.29 -3.02 -0.10
C ALA A 137 -8.67 -2.49 -1.41
N PRO A 138 -7.92 -3.32 -2.17
CA PRO A 138 -7.10 -2.85 -3.30
C PRO A 138 -7.97 -2.30 -4.42
N ALA A 139 -7.64 -1.11 -4.92
CA ALA A 139 -8.35 -0.46 -6.00
C ALA A 139 -7.98 -1.01 -7.39
N LEU A 140 -8.86 -0.81 -8.36
CA LEU A 140 -8.59 -1.05 -9.79
C LEU A 140 -8.73 0.25 -10.59
N PRO A 141 -7.98 0.41 -11.70
CA PRO A 141 -8.02 1.60 -12.55
C PRO A 141 -9.42 2.01 -13.01
N GLU A 142 -10.30 1.04 -13.17
CA GLU A 142 -11.69 1.24 -13.64
C GLU A 142 -12.53 2.13 -12.71
N LEU A 143 -12.17 2.25 -11.42
CA LEU A 143 -12.89 3.11 -10.48
C LEU A 143 -12.83 4.59 -10.90
N TRP A 144 -11.62 5.06 -11.26
CA TRP A 144 -11.43 6.43 -11.73
C TRP A 144 -11.94 6.62 -13.16
N LEU A 145 -11.78 5.61 -14.04
CA LEU A 145 -12.26 5.69 -15.43
C LEU A 145 -13.77 5.79 -15.52
N LYS A 146 -14.51 5.09 -14.65
CA LYS A 146 -15.98 5.18 -14.56
C LYS A 146 -16.46 6.55 -14.08
N ALA A 147 -15.67 7.26 -13.30
CA ALA A 147 -16.00 8.60 -12.81
C ALA A 147 -15.79 9.69 -13.86
N LEU A 148 -15.16 9.39 -15.02
CA LEU A 148 -14.94 10.35 -16.09
C LEU A 148 -16.18 10.47 -17.00
N PRO A 149 -16.87 11.63 -17.07
CA PRO A 149 -18.02 11.81 -17.94
C PRO A 149 -17.68 11.55 -19.41
N GLY A 150 -18.36 10.57 -20.04
CA GLY A 150 -18.14 10.22 -21.45
C GLY A 150 -16.71 9.79 -21.80
N GLY A 151 -15.90 9.40 -20.81
CA GLY A 151 -14.49 9.06 -21.02
C GLY A 151 -13.58 10.26 -21.31
N PHE A 152 -14.08 11.48 -21.11
CA PHE A 152 -13.30 12.69 -21.36
C PHE A 152 -12.19 12.85 -20.32
N VAL A 153 -10.95 12.94 -20.79
CA VAL A 153 -9.79 13.27 -19.94
C VAL A 153 -9.53 14.78 -20.02
N PRO A 154 -9.65 15.50 -18.90
CA PRO A 154 -9.42 16.95 -18.88
C PRO A 154 -8.05 17.34 -19.45
N PRO A 155 -7.93 18.49 -20.10
CA PRO A 155 -6.67 18.88 -20.75
C PRO A 155 -5.52 19.23 -19.78
N VAL A 156 -5.87 19.56 -18.53
CA VAL A 156 -4.93 20.03 -17.51
C VAL A 156 -5.22 19.33 -16.16
N VAL A 157 -4.94 20.00 -15.07
CA VAL A 157 -5.25 19.59 -13.70
C VAL A 157 -6.74 19.76 -13.40
N THR A 158 -7.34 18.81 -12.71
CA THR A 158 -8.70 18.89 -12.18
C THR A 158 -8.69 18.93 -10.66
N ASP A 159 -9.66 19.66 -10.09
CA ASP A 159 -9.90 19.62 -8.65
C ASP A 159 -10.62 18.31 -8.27
N GLN A 160 -9.98 17.53 -7.43
CA GLN A 160 -10.52 16.30 -6.87
C GLN A 160 -10.67 16.46 -5.35
N GLY A 161 -11.69 17.26 -4.96
CA GLY A 161 -11.94 17.53 -3.54
C GLY A 161 -10.78 18.27 -2.84
N GLY A 162 -10.25 19.31 -3.50
CA GLY A 162 -9.09 20.09 -3.02
C GLY A 162 -7.73 19.55 -3.45
N TRP A 163 -7.68 18.38 -4.14
CA TRP A 163 -6.44 17.83 -4.68
C TRP A 163 -6.30 18.14 -6.17
N PRO A 164 -5.15 18.70 -6.61
CA PRO A 164 -4.90 18.99 -8.01
C PRO A 164 -4.53 17.71 -8.77
N LEU A 165 -5.51 16.99 -9.33
CA LEU A 165 -5.26 15.76 -10.07
C LEU A 165 -4.78 16.05 -11.48
N GLY A 166 -3.57 15.59 -11.80
CA GLY A 166 -2.95 15.80 -13.10
C GLY A 166 -3.48 14.88 -14.19
N ARG A 167 -3.49 15.37 -15.42
CA ARG A 167 -3.90 14.61 -16.60
C ARG A 167 -3.10 13.32 -16.81
N ALA A 168 -1.80 13.33 -16.45
CA ALA A 168 -0.91 12.18 -16.65
C ALA A 168 -1.42 10.91 -15.94
N PHE A 169 -1.95 11.04 -14.72
CA PHE A 169 -2.59 9.94 -14.00
C PHE A 169 -3.74 9.33 -14.80
N LEU A 170 -4.67 10.16 -15.29
CA LEU A 170 -5.84 9.69 -16.03
C LEU A 170 -5.49 9.00 -17.35
N LEU A 171 -4.43 9.47 -18.04
CA LEU A 171 -3.95 8.88 -19.30
C LEU A 171 -3.19 7.56 -19.08
N GLU A 172 -2.68 7.32 -17.89
CA GLU A 172 -1.97 6.09 -17.53
C GLU A 172 -2.95 4.95 -17.20
N LEU A 173 -4.06 5.25 -16.50
CA LEU A 173 -5.00 4.25 -15.97
C LEU A 173 -5.41 3.17 -16.98
N PRO A 174 -5.76 3.47 -18.26
CA PRO A 174 -6.17 2.45 -19.23
C PRO A 174 -5.06 1.45 -19.59
N LYS A 175 -3.81 1.78 -19.28
CA LYS A 175 -2.63 0.94 -19.61
C LYS A 175 -2.26 0.00 -18.46
N LEU A 176 -2.74 0.23 -17.26
CA LEU A 176 -2.39 -0.54 -16.07
C LEU A 176 -3.07 -1.92 -16.07
N ARG A 177 -2.34 -2.94 -15.70
CA ARG A 177 -2.78 -4.34 -15.68
C ARG A 177 -2.43 -5.02 -14.34
N PRO A 178 -2.97 -4.53 -13.20
CA PRO A 178 -2.56 -5.04 -11.89
C PRO A 178 -2.90 -6.52 -11.68
N LEU A 179 -4.04 -7.00 -12.17
CA LEU A 179 -4.43 -8.41 -12.05
C LEU A 179 -3.54 -9.35 -12.88
N GLU A 180 -3.02 -8.88 -14.01
CA GLU A 180 -2.04 -9.63 -14.80
C GLU A 180 -0.67 -9.63 -14.11
N ALA A 181 -0.26 -8.50 -13.57
CA ALA A 181 1.00 -8.36 -12.85
C ALA A 181 1.10 -9.33 -11.67
N VAL A 182 0.07 -9.42 -10.83
CA VAL A 182 0.09 -10.32 -9.67
C VAL A 182 0.05 -11.80 -10.05
N ARG A 183 -0.62 -12.17 -11.14
CA ARG A 183 -0.56 -13.55 -11.67
C ARG A 183 0.87 -13.96 -12.03
N GLY A 184 1.64 -13.06 -12.63
CA GLY A 184 3.03 -13.30 -13.02
C GLY A 184 4.01 -13.33 -11.85
N TRP A 185 3.64 -12.74 -10.69
CA TRP A 185 4.51 -12.72 -9.52
C TRP A 185 4.56 -14.09 -8.80
N GLY A 186 3.42 -14.73 -8.56
CA GLY A 186 3.32 -16.10 -8.05
C GLY A 186 3.79 -16.31 -6.60
N GLY A 187 3.96 -15.26 -5.80
CA GLY A 187 4.33 -15.36 -4.40
C GLY A 187 3.12 -15.50 -3.46
N GLU A 188 3.38 -15.65 -2.16
CA GLU A 188 2.35 -15.79 -1.13
C GLU A 188 1.63 -14.46 -0.88
N ALA A 189 0.29 -14.46 -0.97
CA ALA A 189 -0.52 -13.25 -0.83
C ALA A 189 -1.78 -13.48 -0.02
N ARG A 190 -2.34 -12.38 0.50
CA ARG A 190 -3.67 -12.34 1.11
C ARG A 190 -4.34 -11.00 0.85
N VAL A 191 -5.65 -11.03 0.59
CA VAL A 191 -6.48 -9.85 0.38
C VAL A 191 -7.42 -9.71 1.57
N PHE A 192 -7.52 -8.50 2.13
CA PHE A 192 -8.45 -8.14 3.21
C PHE A 192 -9.39 -7.06 2.70
N HIS A 193 -10.69 -7.22 2.91
CA HIS A 193 -11.67 -6.28 2.38
C HIS A 193 -12.86 -6.13 3.32
N GLY A 194 -13.30 -4.89 3.57
CA GLY A 194 -14.52 -4.63 4.31
C GLY A 194 -15.76 -5.04 3.52
N ASP A 195 -16.71 -5.71 4.14
CA ASP A 195 -17.93 -6.17 3.46
C ASP A 195 -18.95 -5.04 3.19
N ARG A 196 -18.72 -3.84 3.75
CA ARG A 196 -19.51 -2.62 3.52
C ARG A 196 -18.72 -1.50 2.85
N ASP A 197 -17.68 -1.85 2.09
CA ASP A 197 -16.87 -0.89 1.37
C ASP A 197 -17.62 -0.37 0.13
N GLU A 198 -18.07 0.90 0.21
CA GLU A 198 -18.78 1.59 -0.88
C GLU A 198 -17.83 2.31 -1.85
N ALA A 199 -16.59 2.60 -1.43
CA ALA A 199 -15.61 3.30 -2.26
C ALA A 199 -14.90 2.35 -3.22
N VAL A 200 -14.49 1.18 -2.71
CA VAL A 200 -13.93 0.08 -3.52
C VAL A 200 -14.80 -1.15 -3.28
N PRO A 201 -15.70 -1.51 -4.20
CA PRO A 201 -16.58 -2.66 -4.03
C PRO A 201 -15.83 -3.96 -3.67
N PRO A 202 -16.29 -4.76 -2.69
CA PRO A 202 -15.61 -5.98 -2.21
C PRO A 202 -15.29 -6.99 -3.31
N GLU A 203 -16.07 -6.99 -4.40
CA GLU A 203 -15.84 -7.84 -5.57
C GLU A 203 -14.48 -7.57 -6.24
N ILE A 204 -13.93 -6.36 -6.08
CA ILE A 204 -12.59 -6.04 -6.56
C ILE A 204 -11.54 -6.82 -5.75
N GLY A 205 -11.69 -6.90 -4.44
CA GLY A 205 -10.85 -7.74 -3.58
C GLY A 205 -10.90 -9.21 -3.98
N VAL A 206 -12.09 -9.73 -4.28
CA VAL A 206 -12.27 -11.11 -4.78
C VAL A 206 -11.53 -11.32 -6.11
N ARG A 207 -11.58 -10.36 -7.04
CA ARG A 207 -10.83 -10.43 -8.32
C ARG A 207 -9.32 -10.47 -8.11
N TYR A 208 -8.78 -9.69 -7.16
CA TYR A 208 -7.37 -9.78 -6.77
C TYR A 208 -7.01 -11.13 -6.18
N ALA A 209 -7.83 -11.63 -5.24
CA ALA A 209 -7.62 -12.93 -4.61
C ALA A 209 -7.61 -14.07 -5.66
N GLN A 210 -8.55 -14.06 -6.59
CA GLN A 210 -8.58 -15.00 -7.72
C GLN A 210 -7.33 -14.90 -8.60
N ALA A 211 -6.88 -13.68 -8.90
CA ALA A 211 -5.68 -13.47 -9.71
C ALA A 211 -4.40 -13.93 -9.01
N LEU A 212 -4.34 -13.83 -7.68
CA LEU A 212 -3.24 -14.24 -6.82
C LEU A 212 -3.30 -15.74 -6.45
N GLY A 213 -4.44 -16.41 -6.67
CA GLY A 213 -4.64 -17.79 -6.20
C GLY A 213 -4.70 -17.89 -4.66
N CYS A 214 -5.19 -16.86 -3.99
CA CYS A 214 -5.26 -16.79 -2.52
C CYS A 214 -6.69 -16.55 -2.02
N GLU A 215 -6.85 -16.50 -0.70
CA GLU A 215 -8.11 -16.19 -0.03
C GLU A 215 -8.37 -14.68 0.04
N ALA A 216 -9.62 -14.26 -0.14
CA ALA A 216 -10.12 -12.95 0.23
C ALA A 216 -10.75 -13.04 1.62
N VAL A 217 -10.13 -12.39 2.61
CA VAL A 217 -10.63 -12.31 3.98
C VAL A 217 -11.60 -11.13 4.09
N GLY A 218 -12.87 -11.40 4.26
CA GLY A 218 -13.88 -10.38 4.54
C GLY A 218 -13.77 -9.86 5.98
N ILE A 219 -13.78 -8.54 6.15
CA ILE A 219 -13.82 -7.89 7.47
C ILE A 219 -15.26 -7.45 7.73
N PRO A 220 -15.98 -8.11 8.64
CA PRO A 220 -17.40 -7.86 8.84
C PRO A 220 -17.71 -6.44 9.32
N GLY A 221 -18.70 -5.80 8.70
CA GLY A 221 -19.16 -4.45 9.05
C GLY A 221 -18.22 -3.32 8.71
N ALA A 222 -17.06 -3.62 8.09
CA ALA A 222 -16.07 -2.60 7.75
C ALA A 222 -16.41 -1.88 6.45
N ASN A 223 -16.30 -0.55 6.47
CA ASN A 223 -16.27 0.30 5.28
C ASN A 223 -14.84 0.40 4.70
N HIS A 224 -14.62 1.31 3.73
CA HIS A 224 -13.33 1.45 3.05
C HIS A 224 -12.17 1.78 3.99
N THR A 225 -12.39 2.66 4.97
CA THR A 225 -11.38 3.16 5.92
C THR A 225 -11.35 2.38 7.22
N PHE A 226 -12.16 1.32 7.33
CA PHE A 226 -12.24 0.47 8.53
C PHE A 226 -12.60 1.27 9.81
N ASP A 227 -13.66 2.12 9.74
CA ASP A 227 -14.07 3.05 10.80
C ASP A 227 -14.73 2.40 12.03
N ASN A 228 -14.42 1.16 12.29
CA ASN A 228 -15.00 0.36 13.37
C ASN A 228 -13.86 -0.34 14.13
N LEU A 229 -13.83 -0.19 15.45
CA LEU A 229 -12.77 -0.73 16.31
C LEU A 229 -12.62 -2.25 16.18
N ASP A 230 -13.74 -2.99 16.20
CA ASP A 230 -13.72 -4.46 16.08
C ASP A 230 -13.16 -4.89 14.70
N ALA A 231 -13.51 -4.14 13.65
CA ALA A 231 -12.99 -4.37 12.30
C ALA A 231 -11.49 -4.09 12.22
N VAL A 232 -11.02 -3.00 12.82
CA VAL A 232 -9.59 -2.65 12.89
C VAL A 232 -8.80 -3.70 13.65
N ASP A 233 -9.29 -4.15 14.81
CA ASP A 233 -8.63 -5.17 15.61
C ASP A 233 -8.52 -6.49 14.85
N MET A 234 -9.60 -6.92 14.17
CA MET A 234 -9.58 -8.10 13.30
C MET A 234 -8.58 -7.93 12.16
N LEU A 235 -8.62 -6.80 11.45
CA LEU A 235 -7.73 -6.51 10.32
C LEU A 235 -6.26 -6.57 10.73
N TYR A 236 -5.89 -5.97 11.87
CA TYR A 236 -4.50 -5.99 12.36
C TYR A 236 -4.06 -7.38 12.76
N ARG A 237 -4.90 -8.12 13.48
CA ARG A 237 -4.60 -9.49 13.90
C ARG A 237 -4.40 -10.42 12.70
N GLU A 238 -5.35 -10.43 11.76
CA GLU A 238 -5.28 -11.28 10.57
C GLU A 238 -4.10 -10.90 9.66
N THR A 239 -3.82 -9.59 9.53
CA THR A 239 -2.63 -9.12 8.80
C THR A 239 -1.34 -9.59 9.48
N ALA A 240 -1.21 -9.41 10.79
CA ALA A 240 -0.03 -9.86 11.53
C ALA A 240 0.17 -11.37 11.45
N ASN A 241 -0.89 -12.17 11.59
CA ASN A 241 -0.85 -13.62 11.43
C ASN A 241 -0.34 -14.01 10.04
N PHE A 242 -0.91 -13.43 8.99
CA PHE A 242 -0.46 -13.69 7.63
C PHE A 242 1.02 -13.33 7.42
N LEU A 243 1.45 -12.14 7.88
CA LEU A 243 2.84 -11.71 7.73
C LEU A 243 3.83 -12.60 8.52
N LEU A 244 3.39 -13.23 9.62
CA LEU A 244 4.17 -14.20 10.40
C LEU A 244 4.12 -15.63 9.83
N GLY A 245 3.25 -15.92 8.85
CA GLY A 245 3.06 -17.25 8.29
C GLY A 245 2.23 -18.18 9.19
N ARG A 246 1.23 -17.62 9.87
CA ARG A 246 0.31 -18.33 10.76
C ARG A 246 -1.08 -18.39 10.19
#